data_d58dc5c628424798b3c5f6174f9ca43a
#
_entry.id   d58dc5c628424798b3c5f6174f9ca43a
#
_cell.length_a   1.000
_cell.length_b   1.000
_cell.length_c   1.000
_cell.angle_alpha   90.00
_cell.angle_beta   90.00
_cell.angle_gamma   90.00
#
_symmetry.space_group_name_H-M   'P 1'
#
loop_
_entity.id
_entity.type
_entity.pdbx_description
1 polymer ?
#
loop_
_entity_poly.entity_id
_entity_poly.type
_entity_poly.pdbx_seq_one_letter_code
_entity_poly.pdbx_strand_id
1 'polypeptide(L)'
;MTNSEVNNNYESFMNTWEEFKKTNDERLERIEKKSNIDPLTEIKLAKINESLDEQKSKLNKLEASISRPNVNGYELKSETNTEYKSAFMDYIKRGIDTNLANYEKKNLTGMTSDSTYGGYLVLPNIQKIITDRIADTCVMRKICSVQDISTSSLDVIDNTEFSTSWISETGTVDDTESGVLNKKTIATFDLVAQPKVTQKLLDDSAIDFENWLADQLAQDFAKAEELAFIKGTGATNNQPVGILNYEDGTDSNTIERITSSSSENYFTENDVINLYYSLKDEYAKKGSFLMSRNTVQKVRLLKDSVSGAYLWNPALLGSTNDTLLGCPVYQSDMLDSIGTSKEVMIFGNFKYYQIVDRIGIKILRDPYTAKPFIRFYTTKRIGGDVIRTEAFKILKTSTFGA
;
A
#
# COMPACT_ATOMS: atom_id res chain seq x y z
N MET A 1 15.25 -20.68 -13.87
CA MET A 1 15.31 -20.77 -15.34
C MET A 1 15.27 -19.34 -15.88
N THR A 2 16.27 -18.96 -16.65
CA THR A 2 16.36 -17.61 -17.24
C THR A 2 15.41 -17.50 -18.42
N ASN A 3 14.86 -16.29 -18.67
CA ASN A 3 13.93 -16.05 -19.81
C ASN A 3 14.51 -16.52 -21.17
N SER A 4 15.84 -16.60 -21.31
CA SER A 4 16.51 -17.11 -22.52
C SER A 4 16.39 -18.63 -22.66
N GLU A 5 16.38 -19.39 -21.58
CA GLU A 5 16.23 -20.86 -21.61
C GLU A 5 14.79 -21.27 -21.97
N VAL A 6 13.81 -20.49 -21.52
CA VAL A 6 12.39 -20.70 -21.85
C VAL A 6 12.14 -20.41 -23.34
N ASN A 7 12.72 -19.33 -23.88
CA ASN A 7 12.60 -19.00 -25.29
C ASN A 7 13.29 -20.05 -26.20
N ASN A 8 14.47 -20.52 -25.84
CA ASN A 8 15.17 -21.54 -26.62
C ASN A 8 14.42 -22.89 -26.62
N ASN A 9 13.84 -23.27 -25.50
CA ASN A 9 13.02 -24.47 -25.42
C ASN A 9 11.70 -24.34 -26.21
N TYR A 10 11.13 -23.14 -26.27
CA TYR A 10 9.95 -22.83 -27.04
C TYR A 10 10.23 -22.88 -28.55
N GLU A 11 11.30 -22.25 -29.02
CA GLU A 11 11.72 -22.29 -30.41
C GLU A 11 12.04 -23.73 -30.88
N SER A 12 12.72 -24.53 -30.05
CA SER A 12 13.00 -25.93 -30.36
C SER A 12 11.72 -26.77 -30.43
N PHE A 13 10.74 -26.51 -29.58
CA PHE A 13 9.45 -27.18 -29.62
C PHE A 13 8.63 -26.79 -30.86
N MET A 14 8.60 -25.51 -31.23
CA MET A 14 7.90 -25.04 -32.44
C MET A 14 8.52 -25.61 -33.71
N ASN A 15 9.83 -25.68 -33.83
CA ASN A 15 10.52 -26.30 -34.95
C ASN A 15 10.17 -27.81 -35.07
N THR A 16 10.19 -28.53 -33.94
CA THR A 16 9.84 -29.95 -33.89
C THR A 16 8.34 -30.16 -34.26
N TRP A 17 7.48 -29.22 -33.85
CA TRP A 17 6.07 -29.23 -34.19
C TRP A 17 5.80 -28.96 -35.68
N GLU A 18 6.51 -28.02 -36.29
CA GLU A 18 6.41 -27.78 -37.75
C GLU A 18 6.90 -28.95 -38.56
N GLU A 19 8.02 -29.59 -38.16
CA GLU A 19 8.48 -30.84 -38.80
C GLU A 19 7.48 -31.97 -38.65
N PHE A 20 6.86 -32.13 -37.49
CA PHE A 20 5.81 -33.12 -37.27
C PHE A 20 4.59 -32.88 -38.18
N LYS A 21 4.16 -31.60 -38.26
CA LYS A 21 3.04 -31.20 -39.13
C LYS A 21 3.35 -31.50 -40.59
N LYS A 22 4.50 -31.13 -41.08
CA LYS A 22 4.94 -31.37 -42.43
C LYS A 22 5.01 -32.86 -42.75
N THR A 23 5.55 -33.66 -41.84
CA THR A 23 5.62 -35.14 -41.98
C THR A 23 4.23 -35.77 -41.98
N ASN A 24 3.30 -35.21 -41.20
CA ASN A 24 1.92 -35.67 -41.13
C ASN A 24 1.12 -35.33 -42.40
N ASP A 25 1.30 -34.11 -42.92
CA ASP A 25 0.70 -33.66 -44.17
C ASP A 25 1.24 -34.48 -45.36
N GLU A 26 2.54 -34.79 -45.41
CA GLU A 26 3.13 -35.67 -46.42
C GLU A 26 2.60 -37.12 -46.33
N ARG A 27 2.30 -37.62 -45.13
CA ARG A 27 1.65 -38.94 -44.92
C ARG A 27 0.22 -38.92 -45.38
N LEU A 28 -0.53 -37.85 -45.11
CA LEU A 28 -1.91 -37.64 -45.56
C LEU A 28 -1.99 -37.63 -47.10
N GLU A 29 -1.12 -36.86 -47.77
CA GLU A 29 -1.03 -36.87 -49.25
C GLU A 29 -0.71 -38.25 -49.84
N ARG A 30 0.16 -39.04 -49.18
CA ARG A 30 0.46 -40.42 -49.61
C ARG A 30 -0.71 -41.36 -49.37
N ILE A 31 -1.56 -41.16 -48.40
CA ILE A 31 -2.76 -41.92 -48.11
C ILE A 31 -3.85 -41.55 -49.11
N GLU A 32 -4.04 -40.25 -49.42
CA GLU A 32 -4.99 -39.76 -50.40
C GLU A 32 -4.68 -40.27 -51.83
N LYS A 33 -3.40 -40.37 -52.19
CA LYS A 33 -2.94 -40.90 -53.48
C LYS A 33 -3.10 -42.41 -53.60
N LYS A 34 -3.29 -43.17 -52.52
CA LYS A 34 -3.62 -44.61 -52.52
C LYS A 34 -5.11 -44.78 -52.27
N SER A 35 -5.90 -44.61 -53.33
CA SER A 35 -7.38 -44.73 -53.33
C SER A 35 -7.84 -46.09 -52.82
N ASN A 36 -8.17 -46.16 -51.54
CA ASN A 36 -9.16 -47.03 -50.89
C ASN A 36 -9.17 -46.66 -49.39
N ILE A 37 -9.73 -45.49 -49.06
CA ILE A 37 -9.82 -45.04 -47.70
C ILE A 37 -11.10 -45.60 -47.08
N ASP A 38 -10.91 -46.42 -46.05
CA ASP A 38 -11.99 -46.91 -45.21
C ASP A 38 -12.65 -45.68 -44.51
N PRO A 39 -13.99 -45.48 -44.56
CA PRO A 39 -14.70 -44.34 -43.95
C PRO A 39 -14.38 -44.14 -42.46
N LEU A 40 -13.94 -45.19 -41.78
CA LEU A 40 -13.57 -45.18 -40.38
C LEU A 40 -12.23 -44.48 -40.12
N THR A 41 -11.31 -44.47 -41.08
CA THR A 41 -10.04 -43.76 -41.01
C THR A 41 -10.20 -42.28 -41.28
N GLU A 42 -11.11 -41.88 -42.13
CA GLU A 42 -11.45 -40.48 -42.40
C GLU A 42 -12.05 -39.78 -41.18
N ILE A 43 -12.97 -40.45 -40.46
CA ILE A 43 -13.53 -39.94 -39.18
C ILE A 43 -12.45 -39.80 -38.08
N LYS A 44 -11.50 -40.74 -38.01
CA LYS A 44 -10.39 -40.64 -37.04
C LYS A 44 -9.43 -39.51 -37.36
N LEU A 45 -9.13 -39.29 -38.65
CA LEU A 45 -8.29 -38.17 -39.11
C LEU A 45 -8.95 -36.81 -38.86
N ALA A 46 -10.26 -36.70 -39.10
CA ALA A 46 -11.02 -35.51 -38.79
C ALA A 46 -10.96 -35.16 -37.29
N LYS A 47 -11.14 -36.16 -36.40
CA LYS A 47 -11.01 -35.95 -34.93
C LYS A 47 -9.59 -35.58 -34.50
N ILE A 48 -8.56 -36.13 -35.14
CA ILE A 48 -7.15 -35.76 -34.85
C ILE A 48 -6.88 -34.33 -35.28
N ASN A 49 -7.36 -33.90 -36.45
CA ASN A 49 -7.21 -32.54 -36.92
C ASN A 49 -7.94 -31.54 -36.01
N GLU A 50 -9.17 -31.86 -35.56
CA GLU A 50 -9.92 -31.04 -34.62
C GLU A 50 -9.18 -30.90 -33.29
N SER A 51 -8.62 -31.98 -32.73
CA SER A 51 -7.82 -31.92 -31.49
C SER A 51 -6.51 -31.15 -31.65
N LEU A 52 -5.90 -31.19 -32.84
CA LEU A 52 -4.71 -30.41 -33.19
C LEU A 52 -5.01 -28.92 -33.30
N ASP A 53 -6.13 -28.54 -33.89
CA ASP A 53 -6.57 -27.16 -34.00
C ASP A 53 -6.95 -26.58 -32.61
N GLU A 54 -7.56 -27.40 -31.73
CA GLU A 54 -7.79 -27.00 -30.32
C GLU A 54 -6.46 -26.75 -29.55
N GLN A 55 -5.49 -27.66 -29.72
CA GLN A 55 -4.19 -27.51 -29.09
C GLN A 55 -3.43 -26.28 -29.61
N LYS A 56 -3.50 -26.02 -30.93
CA LYS A 56 -2.92 -24.81 -31.53
C LYS A 56 -3.59 -23.54 -31.02
N SER A 57 -4.91 -23.53 -30.88
CA SER A 57 -5.65 -22.42 -30.30
C SER A 57 -5.23 -22.16 -28.84
N LYS A 58 -5.00 -23.21 -28.04
CA LYS A 58 -4.52 -23.11 -26.66
C LYS A 58 -3.08 -22.59 -26.61
N LEU A 59 -2.21 -23.04 -27.52
CA LEU A 59 -0.83 -22.53 -27.63
C LEU A 59 -0.78 -21.07 -28.04
N ASN A 60 -1.56 -20.64 -29.04
CA ASN A 60 -1.64 -19.25 -29.45
C ASN A 60 -2.17 -18.33 -28.34
N LYS A 61 -3.11 -18.81 -27.52
CA LYS A 61 -3.58 -18.08 -26.33
C LYS A 61 -2.50 -17.97 -25.24
N LEU A 62 -1.70 -19.01 -25.05
CA LEU A 62 -0.56 -19.00 -24.15
C LEU A 62 0.54 -18.05 -24.65
N GLU A 63 0.85 -18.07 -25.94
CA GLU A 63 1.80 -17.16 -26.57
C GLU A 63 1.37 -15.69 -26.44
N ALA A 64 0.09 -15.39 -26.68
CA ALA A 64 -0.47 -14.06 -26.49
C ALA A 64 -0.43 -13.60 -25.01
N SER A 65 -0.47 -14.54 -24.05
CA SER A 65 -0.32 -14.23 -22.63
C SER A 65 1.13 -14.02 -22.19
N ILE A 66 2.09 -14.71 -22.85
CA ILE A 66 3.53 -14.59 -22.55
C ILE A 66 4.14 -13.36 -23.22
N SER A 67 3.69 -13.00 -24.43
CA SER A 67 4.22 -11.88 -25.22
C SER A 67 3.68 -10.50 -24.77
N ARG A 68 2.69 -10.43 -23.89
CA ARG A 68 2.30 -9.17 -23.29
C ARG A 68 3.31 -8.82 -22.18
N PRO A 69 4.02 -7.68 -22.25
CA PRO A 69 4.86 -7.25 -21.15
C PRO A 69 3.99 -7.08 -19.91
N ASN A 70 4.23 -7.93 -18.91
CA ASN A 70 3.58 -7.83 -17.60
C ASN A 70 3.95 -6.49 -16.96
N VAL A 71 3.04 -5.53 -17.00
CA VAL A 71 3.18 -4.23 -16.31
C VAL A 71 2.93 -4.40 -14.80
N ASN A 72 2.37 -5.54 -14.37
CA ASN A 72 2.17 -5.86 -12.95
C ASN A 72 2.46 -7.35 -12.71
N GLY A 73 3.54 -7.62 -12.00
CA GLY A 73 4.14 -8.93 -11.76
C GLY A 73 3.35 -9.97 -10.95
N TYR A 74 2.04 -10.07 -11.06
CA TYR A 74 1.25 -11.15 -10.44
C TYR A 74 0.00 -11.49 -11.27
N GLU A 75 0.14 -12.18 -12.40
CA GLU A 75 -0.96 -13.00 -12.92
C GLU A 75 -0.74 -14.47 -12.54
N LEU A 76 -1.27 -14.87 -11.41
CA LEU A 76 -1.56 -16.28 -11.11
C LEU A 76 -2.66 -16.76 -12.07
N LYS A 77 -2.45 -17.94 -12.67
CA LYS A 77 -3.31 -18.61 -13.64
C LYS A 77 -4.80 -18.47 -13.29
N SER A 78 -5.61 -17.96 -14.22
CA SER A 78 -7.02 -17.59 -14.00
C SER A 78 -7.96 -18.73 -13.54
N GLU A 79 -7.62 -19.99 -13.79
CA GLU A 79 -8.45 -21.15 -13.39
C GLU A 79 -8.30 -21.49 -11.90
N THR A 80 -7.09 -21.41 -11.34
CA THR A 80 -6.86 -21.66 -9.90
C THR A 80 -7.43 -20.54 -9.01
N ASN A 81 -7.60 -19.33 -9.54
CA ASN A 81 -8.19 -18.21 -8.80
C ASN A 81 -9.71 -18.37 -8.60
N THR A 82 -10.43 -18.97 -9.57
CA THR A 82 -11.89 -19.17 -9.45
C THR A 82 -12.22 -20.25 -8.43
N GLU A 83 -11.47 -21.34 -8.39
CA GLU A 83 -11.66 -22.43 -7.44
C GLU A 83 -11.28 -22.03 -6.02
N TYR A 84 -10.16 -21.33 -5.84
CA TYR A 84 -9.77 -20.77 -4.55
C TYR A 84 -10.79 -19.74 -4.06
N LYS A 85 -11.31 -18.88 -4.95
CA LYS A 85 -12.35 -17.91 -4.61
C LYS A 85 -13.62 -18.60 -4.12
N SER A 86 -14.09 -19.65 -4.79
CA SER A 86 -15.27 -20.40 -4.36
C SER A 86 -15.05 -21.10 -3.01
N ALA A 87 -13.88 -21.71 -2.79
CA ALA A 87 -13.52 -22.33 -1.52
C ALA A 87 -13.41 -21.32 -0.37
N PHE A 88 -12.86 -20.12 -0.64
CA PHE A 88 -12.79 -19.04 0.33
C PHE A 88 -14.19 -18.49 0.69
N MET A 89 -15.09 -18.36 -0.29
CA MET A 89 -16.47 -17.95 -0.05
C MET A 89 -17.26 -19.00 0.73
N ASP A 90 -17.06 -20.30 0.47
CA ASP A 90 -17.65 -21.38 1.27
C ASP A 90 -17.12 -21.37 2.71
N TYR A 91 -15.85 -21.06 2.93
CA TYR A 91 -15.30 -20.84 4.27
C TYR A 91 -15.95 -19.66 4.98
N ILE A 92 -16.06 -18.51 4.33
CA ILE A 92 -16.69 -17.30 4.93
C ILE A 92 -18.16 -17.56 5.27
N LYS A 93 -18.93 -18.13 4.32
CA LYS A 93 -20.37 -18.34 4.50
C LYS A 93 -20.70 -19.53 5.40
N ARG A 94 -20.08 -20.67 5.16
CA ARG A 94 -20.45 -21.98 5.76
C ARG A 94 -19.43 -22.48 6.77
N GLY A 95 -18.19 -21.96 6.77
CA GLY A 95 -17.10 -22.44 7.64
C GLY A 95 -16.46 -23.75 7.16
N ILE A 96 -16.58 -24.10 5.87
CA ILE A 96 -15.97 -25.32 5.29
C ILE A 96 -14.54 -24.96 4.86
N ASP A 97 -13.55 -25.52 5.55
CA ASP A 97 -12.11 -25.21 5.38
C ASP A 97 -11.31 -26.27 4.62
N THR A 98 -11.87 -27.46 4.41
CA THR A 98 -11.15 -28.63 3.86
C THR A 98 -10.51 -28.37 2.50
N ASN A 99 -11.21 -27.68 1.60
CA ASN A 99 -10.67 -27.35 0.29
C ASN A 99 -9.66 -26.21 0.34
N LEU A 100 -9.89 -25.23 1.19
CA LEU A 100 -9.04 -24.05 1.32
C LEU A 100 -7.65 -24.41 1.87
N ALA A 101 -7.60 -25.26 2.90
CA ALA A 101 -6.35 -25.77 3.48
C ALA A 101 -5.49 -26.55 2.46
N ASN A 102 -6.13 -27.28 1.52
CA ASN A 102 -5.43 -27.98 0.46
C ASN A 102 -4.83 -27.06 -0.60
N TYR A 103 -5.54 -25.97 -0.93
CA TYR A 103 -5.05 -24.96 -1.88
C TYR A 103 -3.90 -24.12 -1.29
N GLU A 104 -3.95 -23.79 -0.02
CA GLU A 104 -2.84 -23.07 0.65
C GLU A 104 -1.58 -23.91 0.71
N LYS A 105 -1.68 -25.20 1.04
CA LYS A 105 -0.53 -26.12 1.01
C LYS A 105 0.12 -26.25 -0.37
N LYS A 106 -0.65 -26.14 -1.45
CA LYS A 106 -0.14 -26.20 -2.84
C LYS A 106 0.52 -24.90 -3.27
N ASN A 107 0.04 -23.75 -2.80
CA ASN A 107 0.50 -22.42 -3.25
C ASN A 107 1.63 -21.84 -2.37
N LEU A 108 1.79 -22.32 -1.13
CA LEU A 108 2.76 -21.80 -0.16
C LEU A 108 4.08 -22.58 -0.06
N THR A 109 4.45 -23.39 -1.05
CA THR A 109 5.72 -24.15 -1.05
C THR A 109 6.98 -23.23 -1.00
N GLY A 110 6.84 -21.94 -0.86
CA GLY A 110 7.95 -20.98 -0.80
C GLY A 110 7.87 -19.91 0.31
N MET A 111 6.84 -19.91 1.13
CA MET A 111 6.71 -18.93 2.23
C MET A 111 6.48 -19.65 3.55
N THR A 112 7.26 -19.30 4.57
CA THR A 112 7.10 -19.81 5.95
C THR A 112 5.69 -19.49 6.45
N SER A 113 4.80 -20.47 6.36
CA SER A 113 3.47 -20.39 6.93
C SER A 113 3.55 -20.69 8.43
N ASP A 114 3.50 -19.66 9.26
CA ASP A 114 3.09 -19.82 10.66
C ASP A 114 1.60 -20.18 10.70
N SER A 115 1.30 -21.44 10.40
CA SER A 115 -0.06 -21.99 10.47
C SER A 115 -0.53 -22.20 11.92
N THR A 116 0.23 -21.73 12.90
CA THR A 116 -0.03 -21.94 14.32
C THR A 116 -1.27 -21.20 14.84
N TYR A 117 -1.82 -20.24 14.09
CA TYR A 117 -2.95 -19.41 14.53
C TYR A 117 -4.24 -19.52 13.68
N GLY A 118 -4.36 -20.50 12.81
CA GLY A 118 -5.65 -20.89 12.20
C GLY A 118 -6.34 -19.88 11.29
N GLY A 119 -5.69 -18.79 10.86
CA GLY A 119 -6.27 -17.82 9.94
C GLY A 119 -5.85 -18.07 8.49
N TYR A 120 -6.78 -17.87 7.54
CA TYR A 120 -6.53 -18.01 6.12
C TYR A 120 -6.14 -16.67 5.49
N LEU A 121 -5.20 -16.72 4.53
CA LEU A 121 -4.77 -15.54 3.79
C LEU A 121 -5.89 -15.09 2.84
N VAL A 122 -6.18 -13.80 2.81
CA VAL A 122 -7.18 -13.23 1.90
C VAL A 122 -6.69 -13.36 0.45
N LEU A 123 -7.62 -13.63 -0.48
CA LEU A 123 -7.29 -13.67 -1.90
C LEU A 123 -6.53 -12.40 -2.34
N PRO A 124 -5.51 -12.54 -3.22
CA PRO A 124 -4.75 -11.38 -3.71
C PRO A 124 -5.64 -10.28 -4.30
N ASN A 125 -6.73 -10.65 -4.99
CA ASN A 125 -7.68 -9.69 -5.55
C ASN A 125 -8.43 -8.89 -4.47
N ILE A 126 -8.92 -9.56 -3.42
CA ILE A 126 -9.62 -8.90 -2.30
C ILE A 126 -8.64 -8.06 -1.49
N GLN A 127 -7.45 -8.60 -1.24
CA GLN A 127 -6.38 -7.87 -0.57
C GLN A 127 -6.03 -6.60 -1.33
N LYS A 128 -5.92 -6.67 -2.66
CA LYS A 128 -5.68 -5.50 -3.51
C LYS A 128 -6.81 -4.48 -3.40
N ILE A 129 -8.08 -4.91 -3.48
CA ILE A 129 -9.25 -4.03 -3.31
C ILE A 129 -9.20 -3.33 -1.95
N ILE A 130 -8.93 -4.06 -0.87
CA ILE A 130 -8.83 -3.49 0.48
C ILE A 130 -7.67 -2.49 0.53
N THR A 131 -6.49 -2.84 0.02
CA THR A 131 -5.30 -1.97 0.03
C THR A 131 -5.51 -0.71 -0.80
N ASP A 132 -6.09 -0.84 -2.00
CA ASP A 132 -6.39 0.31 -2.88
C ASP A 132 -7.39 1.26 -2.19
N ARG A 133 -8.44 0.74 -1.54
CA ARG A 133 -9.41 1.54 -0.80
C ARG A 133 -8.83 2.20 0.45
N ILE A 134 -7.94 1.50 1.17
CA ILE A 134 -7.20 2.10 2.30
C ILE A 134 -6.33 3.26 1.78
N ALA A 135 -5.62 3.05 0.67
CA ALA A 135 -4.80 4.09 0.06
C ALA A 135 -5.62 5.30 -0.42
N ASP A 136 -6.85 5.07 -0.91
CA ASP A 136 -7.78 6.14 -1.30
C ASP A 136 -8.35 6.90 -0.10
N THR A 137 -8.54 6.26 1.02
CA THR A 137 -9.15 6.86 2.22
C THR A 137 -8.10 7.50 3.12
N CYS A 138 -6.95 6.84 3.35
CA CYS A 138 -5.88 7.33 4.22
C CYS A 138 -5.02 8.38 3.50
N VAL A 139 -5.04 9.61 3.97
CA VAL A 139 -4.26 10.71 3.39
C VAL A 139 -2.76 10.47 3.54
N MET A 140 -2.31 9.92 4.68
CA MET A 140 -0.90 9.64 4.93
C MET A 140 -0.30 8.67 3.90
N ARG A 141 -1.04 7.67 3.45
CA ARG A 141 -0.56 6.73 2.40
C ARG A 141 -0.34 7.38 1.04
N LYS A 142 -1.09 8.46 0.73
CA LYS A 142 -0.92 9.22 -0.53
C LYS A 142 0.35 10.04 -0.55
N ILE A 143 0.75 10.57 0.59
CA ILE A 143 1.86 11.54 0.69
C ILE A 143 3.17 10.93 1.18
N CYS A 144 3.11 9.88 2.02
CA CYS A 144 4.27 9.21 2.59
C CYS A 144 4.92 8.20 1.65
N SER A 145 6.05 7.64 2.07
CA SER A 145 6.71 6.52 1.40
C SER A 145 6.15 5.21 1.95
N VAL A 146 5.74 4.28 1.07
CA VAL A 146 5.20 2.97 1.47
C VAL A 146 6.12 1.88 0.92
N GLN A 147 6.47 0.90 1.76
CA GLN A 147 7.31 -0.23 1.41
C GLN A 147 6.75 -1.53 1.97
N ASP A 148 6.66 -2.54 1.11
CA ASP A 148 6.27 -3.89 1.52
C ASP A 148 7.49 -4.70 1.97
N ILE A 149 7.36 -5.41 3.10
CA ILE A 149 8.41 -6.27 3.65
C ILE A 149 7.89 -7.67 3.99
N SER A 150 8.79 -8.64 4.00
CA SER A 150 8.52 -10.01 4.47
C SER A 150 8.95 -10.26 5.91
N THR A 151 9.83 -9.41 6.44
CA THR A 151 10.40 -9.48 7.80
C THR A 151 9.48 -8.82 8.84
N SER A 152 9.82 -8.92 10.12
CA SER A 152 9.09 -8.25 11.21
C SER A 152 9.48 -6.78 11.42
N SER A 153 10.57 -6.35 10.83
CA SER A 153 11.07 -4.97 10.91
C SER A 153 11.82 -4.60 9.65
N LEU A 154 11.89 -3.30 9.38
CA LEU A 154 12.70 -2.69 8.35
C LEU A 154 13.83 -1.88 9.01
N ASP A 155 15.06 -2.15 8.62
CA ASP A 155 16.21 -1.35 9.03
C ASP A 155 16.50 -0.30 7.96
N VAL A 156 16.39 0.96 8.33
CA VAL A 156 16.73 2.10 7.49
C VAL A 156 18.04 2.69 7.97
N ILE A 157 18.98 2.86 7.06
CA ILE A 157 20.27 3.48 7.35
C ILE A 157 20.20 4.93 6.87
N ASP A 158 20.36 5.86 7.76
CA ASP A 158 20.47 7.29 7.46
C ASP A 158 21.90 7.74 7.67
N ASN A 159 22.43 8.48 6.70
CA ASN A 159 23.78 9.01 6.76
C ASN A 159 23.74 10.45 7.23
N THR A 160 24.49 10.78 8.26
CA THR A 160 24.81 12.16 8.61
C THR A 160 25.71 12.75 7.52
N GLU A 161 25.54 14.01 7.20
CA GLU A 161 26.36 14.72 6.20
C GLU A 161 27.82 14.75 6.63
N PHE A 162 28.72 14.62 5.65
CA PHE A 162 30.16 14.80 5.88
C PHE A 162 30.47 16.28 5.96
N SER A 163 31.30 16.69 6.91
CA SER A 163 31.82 18.05 6.93
C SER A 163 32.87 18.22 5.81
N THR A 164 32.70 19.25 4.97
CA THR A 164 33.64 19.59 3.92
C THR A 164 34.24 20.97 4.18
N SER A 165 35.56 21.11 4.03
CA SER A 165 36.26 22.36 4.22
C SER A 165 37.04 22.79 2.98
N TRP A 166 37.09 24.07 2.71
CA TRP A 166 37.96 24.65 1.69
C TRP A 166 39.35 24.89 2.28
N ILE A 167 40.41 24.47 1.59
CA ILE A 167 41.77 24.56 2.07
C ILE A 167 42.56 25.40 1.10
N SER A 168 43.44 26.28 1.62
CA SER A 168 44.41 27.01 0.84
C SER A 168 45.60 26.09 0.48
N GLU A 169 46.40 26.48 -0.53
CA GLU A 169 47.53 25.70 -1.05
C GLU A 169 48.57 25.30 0.02
N THR A 170 48.65 26.07 1.12
CA THR A 170 49.59 25.85 2.25
C THR A 170 48.87 25.47 3.55
N GLY A 171 47.57 25.21 3.50
CA GLY A 171 46.77 24.88 4.70
C GLY A 171 46.96 23.43 5.13
N THR A 172 46.85 23.18 6.43
CA THR A 172 46.77 21.84 7.01
C THR A 172 45.35 21.32 6.85
N VAL A 173 45.22 20.06 6.44
CA VAL A 173 43.94 19.35 6.36
C VAL A 173 43.63 18.85 7.77
N ASP A 174 42.55 19.33 8.36
CA ASP A 174 41.99 18.73 9.57
C ASP A 174 41.17 17.48 9.19
N ASP A 175 41.15 16.49 10.08
CA ASP A 175 40.38 15.27 9.85
C ASP A 175 38.91 15.64 9.68
N THR A 176 38.33 15.20 8.55
CA THR A 176 36.89 15.33 8.29
C THR A 176 36.14 14.37 9.18
N GLU A 177 35.17 14.87 9.95
CA GLU A 177 34.29 13.99 10.70
C GLU A 177 33.59 13.01 9.76
N SER A 178 33.86 11.73 9.98
CA SER A 178 33.19 10.66 9.23
C SER A 178 31.72 10.68 9.59
N GLY A 179 30.84 10.76 8.58
CA GLY A 179 29.42 10.68 8.81
C GLY A 179 29.05 9.42 9.61
N VAL A 180 28.26 9.59 10.65
CA VAL A 180 27.79 8.48 11.46
C VAL A 180 26.63 7.81 10.74
N LEU A 181 26.75 6.51 10.48
CA LEU A 181 25.66 5.70 9.96
C LEU A 181 24.67 5.41 11.09
N ASN A 182 23.57 6.15 11.12
CA ASN A 182 22.50 5.92 12.08
C ASN A 182 21.55 4.85 11.52
N LYS A 183 21.44 3.74 12.24
CA LYS A 183 20.49 2.69 11.93
C LYS A 183 19.19 2.93 12.69
N LYS A 184 18.10 3.10 11.96
CA LYS A 184 16.75 3.18 12.52
C LYS A 184 15.95 1.95 12.17
N THR A 185 15.42 1.24 13.16
CA THR A 185 14.65 0.01 12.98
C THR A 185 13.16 0.32 13.13
N ILE A 186 12.39 0.13 12.05
CA ILE A 186 10.94 0.32 12.03
C ILE A 186 10.28 -1.03 12.25
N ALA A 187 9.68 -1.24 13.42
CA ALA A 187 8.97 -2.46 13.76
C ALA A 187 7.55 -2.47 13.19
N THR A 188 7.03 -3.66 12.87
CA THR A 188 5.62 -3.84 12.46
C THR A 188 4.78 -4.36 13.61
N PHE A 189 3.56 -3.84 13.74
CA PHE A 189 2.59 -4.18 14.78
C PHE A 189 1.32 -4.76 14.14
N ASP A 190 0.58 -5.55 14.92
CA ASP A 190 -0.65 -6.18 14.47
C ASP A 190 -1.84 -5.23 14.63
N LEU A 191 -2.45 -4.84 13.50
CA LEU A 191 -3.72 -4.13 13.47
C LEU A 191 -4.85 -5.15 13.31
N VAL A 192 -5.82 -5.13 14.23
CA VAL A 192 -6.89 -6.12 14.30
C VAL A 192 -8.25 -5.44 14.16
N ALA A 193 -9.10 -6.00 13.29
CA ALA A 193 -10.51 -5.66 13.20
C ALA A 193 -11.39 -6.90 13.40
N GLN A 194 -12.51 -6.75 14.11
CA GLN A 194 -13.43 -7.85 14.43
C GLN A 194 -14.89 -7.49 14.10
N PRO A 195 -15.24 -7.33 12.82
CA PRO A 195 -16.64 -7.11 12.45
C PRO A 195 -17.52 -8.31 12.86
N LYS A 196 -18.75 -8.03 13.30
CA LYS A 196 -19.73 -9.03 13.71
C LYS A 196 -20.89 -9.04 12.74
N VAL A 197 -21.28 -10.22 12.29
CA VAL A 197 -22.36 -10.42 11.33
C VAL A 197 -23.27 -11.54 11.81
N THR A 198 -24.57 -11.45 11.56
CA THR A 198 -25.50 -12.53 11.88
C THR A 198 -25.44 -13.62 10.80
N GLN A 199 -25.61 -14.90 11.17
CA GLN A 199 -25.68 -16.00 10.20
C GLN A 199 -26.82 -15.78 9.20
N LYS A 200 -27.95 -15.26 9.64
CA LYS A 200 -29.08 -14.94 8.76
C LYS A 200 -28.74 -13.97 7.64
N LEU A 201 -27.91 -12.92 7.93
CA LEU A 201 -27.45 -11.99 6.91
C LEU A 201 -26.53 -12.68 5.88
N LEU A 202 -25.71 -13.64 6.33
CA LEU A 202 -24.84 -14.41 5.43
C LEU A 202 -25.61 -15.37 4.52
N ASP A 203 -26.72 -15.95 5.03
CA ASP A 203 -27.53 -16.92 4.31
C ASP A 203 -28.51 -16.23 3.35
N ASP A 204 -29.13 -15.10 3.76
CA ASP A 204 -30.18 -14.40 3.01
C ASP A 204 -29.62 -13.39 1.97
N SER A 205 -28.30 -13.23 1.85
CA SER A 205 -27.77 -12.09 1.12
C SER A 205 -27.91 -12.18 -0.40
N ALA A 206 -28.82 -11.37 -0.92
CA ALA A 206 -28.74 -10.79 -2.27
C ALA A 206 -27.57 -9.77 -2.38
N ILE A 207 -26.89 -9.46 -1.27
CA ILE A 207 -25.81 -8.50 -1.15
C ILE A 207 -24.50 -9.23 -1.42
N ASP A 208 -23.63 -8.62 -2.21
CA ASP A 208 -22.23 -9.06 -2.36
C ASP A 208 -21.48 -8.82 -1.03
N PHE A 209 -21.59 -9.81 -0.14
CA PHE A 209 -21.00 -9.77 1.19
C PHE A 209 -19.48 -9.58 1.17
N GLU A 210 -18.83 -10.09 0.11
CA GLU A 210 -17.37 -9.97 -0.08
C GLU A 210 -16.95 -8.50 -0.19
N ASN A 211 -17.61 -7.77 -1.09
CA ASN A 211 -17.32 -6.34 -1.29
C ASN A 211 -17.72 -5.51 -0.08
N TRP A 212 -18.85 -5.81 0.55
CA TRP A 212 -19.28 -5.11 1.76
C TRP A 212 -18.30 -5.29 2.91
N LEU A 213 -17.83 -6.53 3.16
CA LEU A 213 -16.84 -6.81 4.21
C LEU A 213 -15.50 -6.13 3.92
N ALA A 214 -15.05 -6.19 2.65
CA ALA A 214 -13.84 -5.53 2.21
C ALA A 214 -13.91 -4.01 2.40
N ASP A 215 -15.05 -3.38 2.09
CA ASP A 215 -15.29 -1.95 2.28
C ASP A 215 -15.25 -1.55 3.75
N GLN A 216 -15.95 -2.30 4.59
CA GLN A 216 -15.99 -2.01 6.03
C GLN A 216 -14.61 -2.13 6.67
N LEU A 217 -13.90 -3.22 6.36
CA LEU A 217 -12.53 -3.43 6.84
C LEU A 217 -11.58 -2.34 6.35
N ALA A 218 -11.69 -1.95 5.07
CA ALA A 218 -10.83 -0.91 4.51
C ALA A 218 -11.04 0.44 5.20
N GLN A 219 -12.29 0.82 5.49
CA GLN A 219 -12.60 2.06 6.19
C GLN A 219 -12.08 2.07 7.63
N ASP A 220 -12.28 0.97 8.35
CA ASP A 220 -11.86 0.86 9.75
C ASP A 220 -10.32 0.84 9.86
N PHE A 221 -9.65 0.09 8.97
CA PHE A 221 -8.19 0.08 8.90
C PHE A 221 -7.62 1.43 8.49
N ALA A 222 -8.19 2.11 7.49
CA ALA A 222 -7.71 3.41 7.05
C ALA A 222 -7.75 4.45 8.18
N LYS A 223 -8.83 4.48 8.96
CA LYS A 223 -8.95 5.41 10.11
C LYS A 223 -7.93 5.09 11.21
N ALA A 224 -7.79 3.80 11.55
CA ALA A 224 -6.85 3.37 12.57
C ALA A 224 -5.39 3.62 12.17
N GLU A 225 -5.04 3.35 10.92
CA GLU A 225 -3.72 3.61 10.36
C GLU A 225 -3.39 5.10 10.35
N GLU A 226 -4.31 5.94 9.86
CA GLU A 226 -4.10 7.38 9.79
C GLU A 226 -3.90 7.99 11.19
N LEU A 227 -4.71 7.55 12.16
CA LEU A 227 -4.56 7.97 13.56
C LEU A 227 -3.20 7.55 14.12
N ALA A 228 -2.77 6.31 13.85
CA ALA A 228 -1.50 5.79 14.34
C ALA A 228 -0.29 6.49 13.68
N PHE A 229 -0.34 6.82 12.39
CA PHE A 229 0.74 7.54 11.72
C PHE A 229 0.88 8.99 12.19
N ILE A 230 -0.20 9.60 12.66
CA ILE A 230 -0.17 10.96 13.18
C ILE A 230 0.16 10.98 14.68
N LYS A 231 -0.53 10.16 15.50
CA LYS A 231 -0.49 10.23 16.98
C LYS A 231 0.00 8.94 17.65
N GLY A 232 0.40 7.92 16.91
CA GLY A 232 0.77 6.63 17.48
C GLY A 232 1.98 6.74 18.42
N THR A 233 1.96 5.97 19.49
CA THR A 233 2.95 6.02 20.59
C THR A 233 4.07 4.98 20.45
N GLY A 234 4.17 4.32 19.29
CA GLY A 234 5.20 3.32 19.06
C GLY A 234 4.99 2.03 19.86
N ALA A 235 6.09 1.40 20.26
CA ALA A 235 6.10 0.12 20.98
C ALA A 235 5.33 0.14 22.30
N THR A 236 5.12 1.29 22.92
CA THR A 236 4.41 1.43 24.21
C THR A 236 2.98 0.90 24.11
N ASN A 237 2.29 1.15 23.00
CA ASN A 237 0.92 0.70 22.78
C ASN A 237 0.81 -0.25 21.56
N ASN A 238 1.92 -0.86 21.11
CA ASN A 238 1.98 -1.71 19.93
C ASN A 238 1.39 -1.03 18.67
N GLN A 239 1.82 0.20 18.41
CA GLN A 239 1.38 1.04 17.29
C GLN A 239 2.59 1.56 16.51
N PRO A 240 2.42 1.98 15.25
CA PRO A 240 3.42 2.78 14.54
C PRO A 240 3.79 4.06 15.33
N VAL A 241 4.98 4.58 15.11
CA VAL A 241 5.38 5.86 15.72
C VAL A 241 4.78 7.00 14.91
N GLY A 242 3.93 7.79 15.55
CA GLY A 242 3.29 8.96 14.94
C GLY A 242 4.20 10.18 14.90
N ILE A 243 3.96 11.08 13.94
CA ILE A 243 4.72 12.33 13.78
C ILE A 243 4.60 13.20 15.04
N LEU A 244 3.44 13.26 15.68
CA LEU A 244 3.19 14.05 16.87
C LEU A 244 3.75 13.44 18.17
N ASN A 245 4.23 12.21 18.12
CA ASN A 245 4.79 11.53 19.31
C ASN A 245 6.24 11.95 19.64
N TYR A 246 6.91 12.60 18.71
CA TYR A 246 8.27 13.11 18.94
C TYR A 246 8.25 14.28 19.92
N GLU A 247 9.29 14.40 20.73
CA GLU A 247 9.46 15.52 21.64
C GLU A 247 9.75 16.83 20.89
N ASP A 248 9.48 17.95 21.54
CA ASP A 248 9.78 19.29 21.01
C ASP A 248 11.27 19.59 21.10
N GLY A 249 11.87 20.03 20.01
CA GLY A 249 13.29 20.38 19.96
C GLY A 249 13.82 20.42 18.53
N THR A 250 15.12 20.76 18.46
CA THR A 250 15.86 20.87 17.18
C THR A 250 16.89 19.77 16.98
N ASP A 251 16.95 18.80 17.89
CA ASP A 251 17.88 17.70 17.84
C ASP A 251 17.44 16.62 16.83
N SER A 252 18.33 15.70 16.48
CA SER A 252 18.10 14.68 15.47
C SER A 252 16.94 13.71 15.75
N ASN A 253 16.45 13.63 16.99
CA ASN A 253 15.32 12.79 17.39
C ASN A 253 14.10 13.57 17.86
N THR A 254 14.06 14.88 17.63
CA THR A 254 12.98 15.77 18.05
C THR A 254 12.38 16.47 16.83
N ILE A 255 11.13 16.91 16.94
CA ILE A 255 10.45 17.70 15.92
C ILE A 255 10.08 19.05 16.53
N GLU A 256 10.61 20.12 15.94
CA GLU A 256 10.37 21.47 16.44
C GLU A 256 8.90 21.86 16.34
N ARG A 257 8.39 22.38 17.45
CA ARG A 257 7.03 22.92 17.55
C ARG A 257 7.07 24.43 17.61
N ILE A 258 6.54 25.07 16.59
CA ILE A 258 6.39 26.51 16.55
C ILE A 258 5.12 26.89 17.31
N THR A 259 5.27 27.56 18.44
CA THR A 259 4.11 28.01 19.20
C THR A 259 3.58 29.31 18.59
N SER A 260 2.26 29.36 18.37
CA SER A 260 1.60 30.56 17.88
C SER A 260 1.85 31.77 18.80
N SER A 261 2.08 32.90 18.19
CA SER A 261 2.24 34.19 18.86
C SER A 261 0.91 34.83 19.31
N SER A 262 -0.22 34.24 18.91
CA SER A 262 -1.56 34.73 19.23
C SER A 262 -1.87 34.64 20.73
N SER A 263 -2.47 35.70 21.30
CA SER A 263 -3.03 35.69 22.65
C SER A 263 -4.36 34.93 22.76
N GLU A 264 -4.91 34.49 21.67
CA GLU A 264 -6.13 33.68 21.60
C GLU A 264 -5.79 32.24 21.19
N ASN A 265 -6.70 31.30 21.41
CA ASN A 265 -6.49 29.86 21.11
C ASN A 265 -6.47 29.52 19.60
N TYR A 266 -5.91 30.43 18.81
CA TYR A 266 -5.75 30.22 17.37
C TYR A 266 -4.37 30.76 16.92
N PHE A 267 -4.11 30.73 15.63
CA PHE A 267 -2.86 31.17 15.01
C PHE A 267 -3.12 32.36 14.08
N THR A 268 -2.08 33.10 13.81
CA THR A 268 -2.08 34.26 12.90
C THR A 268 -1.47 33.89 11.55
N GLU A 269 -1.61 34.82 10.58
CA GLU A 269 -0.96 34.71 9.27
C GLU A 269 0.56 34.60 9.39
N ASN A 270 1.16 35.33 10.31
CA ASN A 270 2.61 35.30 10.56
C ASN A 270 3.07 33.92 11.06
N ASP A 271 2.26 33.26 11.88
CA ASP A 271 2.61 31.94 12.38
C ASP A 271 2.69 30.89 11.27
N VAL A 272 1.78 30.98 10.27
CA VAL A 272 1.80 30.10 9.10
C VAL A 272 3.03 30.38 8.22
N ILE A 273 3.38 31.65 8.04
CA ILE A 273 4.58 32.04 7.30
C ILE A 273 5.85 31.57 8.05
N ASN A 274 5.91 31.77 9.36
CA ASN A 274 7.02 31.30 10.18
C ASN A 274 7.18 29.77 10.11
N LEU A 275 6.08 29.03 10.15
CA LEU A 275 6.11 27.58 9.97
C LEU A 275 6.73 27.17 8.63
N TYR A 276 6.34 27.84 7.55
CA TYR A 276 6.88 27.55 6.22
C TYR A 276 8.39 27.81 6.13
N TYR A 277 8.84 28.98 6.62
CA TYR A 277 10.26 29.39 6.53
C TYR A 277 11.17 28.78 7.61
N SER A 278 10.62 28.12 8.64
CA SER A 278 11.43 27.39 9.63
C SER A 278 12.01 26.08 9.09
N LEU A 279 11.44 25.55 7.98
CA LEU A 279 11.93 24.34 7.37
C LEU A 279 13.09 24.63 6.41
N LYS A 280 14.13 23.78 6.40
CA LYS A 280 15.23 23.88 5.43
C LYS A 280 14.71 23.82 3.99
N ASP A 281 15.29 24.61 3.08
CA ASP A 281 14.86 24.74 1.67
C ASP A 281 14.82 23.39 0.93
N GLU A 282 15.72 22.48 1.24
CA GLU A 282 15.77 21.12 0.68
C GLU A 282 14.46 20.34 0.91
N TYR A 283 13.89 20.44 2.12
CA TYR A 283 12.65 19.77 2.47
C TYR A 283 11.42 20.58 2.05
N ALA A 284 11.49 21.91 2.13
CA ALA A 284 10.40 22.81 1.82
C ALA A 284 9.94 22.72 0.36
N LYS A 285 10.86 22.54 -0.61
CA LYS A 285 10.55 22.40 -2.04
C LYS A 285 9.60 21.26 -2.38
N LYS A 286 9.61 20.19 -1.59
CA LYS A 286 8.72 19.02 -1.72
C LYS A 286 7.80 18.90 -0.50
N GLY A 287 7.69 19.95 0.29
CA GLY A 287 6.86 20.01 1.46
C GLY A 287 5.38 20.08 1.13
N SER A 288 4.56 19.63 2.07
CA SER A 288 3.11 19.74 2.03
C SER A 288 2.58 20.06 3.42
N PHE A 289 1.41 20.70 3.46
CA PHE A 289 0.69 20.99 4.69
C PHE A 289 -0.31 19.87 4.97
N LEU A 290 -0.35 19.42 6.23
CA LEU A 290 -1.37 18.51 6.74
C LEU A 290 -2.10 19.20 7.90
N MET A 291 -3.41 19.33 7.80
CA MET A 291 -4.22 20.02 8.81
C MET A 291 -5.65 19.51 8.83
N SER A 292 -6.38 19.77 9.92
CA SER A 292 -7.79 19.41 10.01
C SER A 292 -8.65 20.35 9.16
N ARG A 293 -9.85 19.88 8.78
CA ARG A 293 -10.80 20.69 8.00
C ARG A 293 -11.16 22.00 8.70
N ASN A 294 -11.27 21.98 10.03
CA ASN A 294 -11.52 23.20 10.82
C ASN A 294 -10.35 24.18 10.74
N THR A 295 -9.13 23.69 10.74
CA THR A 295 -7.92 24.50 10.58
C THR A 295 -7.87 25.12 9.18
N VAL A 296 -8.19 24.37 8.13
CA VAL A 296 -8.32 24.88 6.74
C VAL A 296 -9.33 26.03 6.68
N GLN A 297 -10.49 25.88 7.33
CA GLN A 297 -11.50 26.93 7.40
C GLN A 297 -10.93 28.20 8.02
N LYS A 298 -10.19 28.09 9.12
CA LYS A 298 -9.58 29.26 9.79
C LYS A 298 -8.50 29.91 8.95
N VAL A 299 -7.63 29.13 8.29
CA VAL A 299 -6.63 29.68 7.35
C VAL A 299 -7.31 30.47 6.22
N ARG A 300 -8.42 29.97 5.68
CA ARG A 300 -9.20 30.67 4.64
C ARG A 300 -9.86 31.95 5.15
N LEU A 301 -10.17 32.03 6.44
CA LEU A 301 -10.78 33.21 7.04
C LEU A 301 -9.76 34.27 7.48
N LEU A 302 -8.46 33.99 7.37
CA LEU A 302 -7.42 34.98 7.64
C LEU A 302 -7.53 36.12 6.61
N LYS A 303 -7.52 37.33 7.12
CA LYS A 303 -7.64 38.54 6.35
C LYS A 303 -6.45 39.46 6.63
N ASP A 304 -5.99 40.15 5.62
CA ASP A 304 -5.08 41.24 5.79
C ASP A 304 -5.72 42.35 6.68
N SER A 305 -5.03 42.74 7.71
CA SER A 305 -5.50 43.72 8.70
C SER A 305 -5.73 45.13 8.08
N VAL A 306 -5.09 45.42 6.97
CA VAL A 306 -5.13 46.75 6.33
C VAL A 306 -6.20 46.77 5.21
N SER A 307 -6.15 45.80 4.31
CA SER A 307 -7.05 45.77 3.14
C SER A 307 -8.39 45.03 3.38
N GLY A 308 -8.45 44.22 4.46
CA GLY A 308 -9.60 43.35 4.74
C GLY A 308 -9.79 42.21 3.74
N ALA A 309 -8.88 42.05 2.78
CA ALA A 309 -8.91 41.00 1.79
C ALA A 309 -8.51 39.66 2.41
N TYR A 310 -9.14 38.57 1.90
CA TYR A 310 -8.73 37.23 2.32
C TYR A 310 -7.32 36.92 1.77
N LEU A 311 -6.44 36.47 2.64
CA LEU A 311 -5.05 36.17 2.27
C LEU A 311 -4.91 34.91 1.42
N TRP A 312 -5.79 33.96 1.61
CA TRP A 312 -5.78 32.71 0.86
C TRP A 312 -7.03 32.56 0.00
N ASN A 313 -6.85 32.74 -1.30
CA ASN A 313 -7.87 32.43 -2.30
C ASN A 313 -7.53 31.07 -2.93
N PRO A 314 -8.34 30.01 -2.70
CA PRO A 314 -8.17 28.76 -3.42
C PRO A 314 -8.37 28.99 -4.90
N ALA A 315 -7.62 28.28 -5.74
CA ALA A 315 -7.75 28.38 -7.18
C ALA A 315 -9.19 28.08 -7.62
N LEU A 316 -9.89 29.09 -8.12
CA LEU A 316 -11.28 28.97 -8.60
C LEU A 316 -11.39 28.09 -9.84
N LEU A 317 -10.29 27.78 -10.49
CA LEU A 317 -10.20 27.06 -11.77
C LEU A 317 -9.31 25.82 -11.62
N GLY A 318 -9.94 24.68 -11.30
CA GLY A 318 -9.48 23.39 -11.78
C GLY A 318 -8.20 22.77 -11.22
N SER A 319 -7.58 23.31 -10.16
CA SER A 319 -6.49 22.59 -9.51
C SER A 319 -7.05 21.53 -8.55
N THR A 320 -6.58 20.32 -8.69
CA THR A 320 -7.05 19.12 -7.93
C THR A 320 -6.75 19.23 -6.42
N ASN A 321 -5.80 20.09 -6.03
CA ASN A 321 -5.43 20.31 -4.63
C ASN A 321 -5.34 21.81 -4.33
N ASP A 322 -5.86 22.21 -3.17
CA ASP A 322 -5.64 23.54 -2.62
C ASP A 322 -4.14 23.73 -2.33
N THR A 323 -3.56 24.88 -2.68
CA THR A 323 -2.16 25.21 -2.39
C THR A 323 -2.07 26.37 -1.42
N LEU A 324 -1.22 26.26 -0.42
CA LEU A 324 -0.89 27.33 0.54
C LEU A 324 0.61 27.63 0.42
N LEU A 325 0.97 28.90 0.18
CA LEU A 325 2.36 29.32 -0.08
C LEU A 325 3.06 28.50 -1.18
N GLY A 326 2.29 28.03 -2.19
CA GLY A 326 2.82 27.21 -3.29
C GLY A 326 2.93 25.71 -2.98
N CYS A 327 2.65 25.29 -1.75
CA CYS A 327 2.69 23.88 -1.33
C CYS A 327 1.28 23.27 -1.26
N PRO A 328 1.10 21.99 -1.59
CA PRO A 328 -0.18 21.31 -1.52
C PRO A 328 -0.68 21.19 -0.08
N VAL A 329 -1.98 21.33 0.11
CA VAL A 329 -2.66 21.19 1.41
C VAL A 329 -3.46 19.91 1.42
N TYR A 330 -3.19 19.06 2.40
CA TYR A 330 -3.94 17.83 2.66
C TYR A 330 -4.76 17.96 3.93
N GLN A 331 -5.96 17.38 3.91
CA GLN A 331 -6.89 17.44 5.05
C GLN A 331 -6.94 16.07 5.72
N SER A 332 -6.82 16.06 7.05
CA SER A 332 -6.98 14.87 7.88
C SER A 332 -7.80 15.20 9.12
N ASP A 333 -8.84 14.41 9.36
CA ASP A 333 -9.68 14.57 10.55
C ASP A 333 -9.01 14.03 11.83
N MET A 334 -7.85 13.37 11.71
CA MET A 334 -7.11 12.82 12.86
C MET A 334 -6.24 13.86 13.57
N LEU A 335 -5.99 15.02 12.94
CA LEU A 335 -5.34 16.15 13.58
C LEU A 335 -6.32 16.88 14.50
N ASP A 336 -5.75 17.47 15.57
CA ASP A 336 -6.56 18.22 16.53
C ASP A 336 -7.22 19.44 15.88
N SER A 337 -8.45 19.67 16.28
CA SER A 337 -9.11 20.95 16.00
C SER A 337 -8.48 22.04 16.84
N ILE A 338 -8.63 23.28 16.39
CA ILE A 338 -8.11 24.47 17.07
C ILE A 338 -8.63 24.51 18.50
N GLY A 339 -7.72 24.73 19.43
CA GLY A 339 -7.96 24.79 20.87
C GLY A 339 -6.68 25.22 21.60
N THR A 340 -6.71 25.27 22.91
CA THR A 340 -5.58 25.63 23.75
C THR A 340 -4.48 24.56 23.70
N SER A 341 -3.25 24.93 23.39
CA SER A 341 -2.07 24.05 23.36
C SER A 341 -2.25 22.82 22.46
N LYS A 342 -2.91 22.99 21.30
CA LYS A 342 -3.16 21.94 20.33
C LYS A 342 -2.21 22.01 19.15
N GLU A 343 -1.86 20.84 18.62
CA GLU A 343 -1.03 20.70 17.41
C GLU A 343 -1.96 20.67 16.20
N VAL A 344 -2.07 21.81 15.51
CA VAL A 344 -3.13 22.05 14.53
C VAL A 344 -2.69 21.91 13.09
N MET A 345 -1.39 21.96 12.82
CA MET A 345 -0.83 21.92 11.47
C MET A 345 0.55 21.27 11.48
N ILE A 346 0.81 20.41 10.52
CA ILE A 346 2.11 19.81 10.25
C ILE A 346 2.55 20.29 8.87
N PHE A 347 3.76 20.83 8.78
CA PHE A 347 4.40 21.16 7.52
C PHE A 347 5.69 20.36 7.38
N GLY A 348 5.89 19.74 6.23
CA GLY A 348 7.11 18.96 5.99
C GLY A 348 7.09 18.15 4.73
N ASN A 349 8.19 17.45 4.48
CA ASN A 349 8.30 16.50 3.39
C ASN A 349 7.93 15.11 3.88
N PHE A 350 6.68 14.71 3.67
CA PHE A 350 6.12 13.45 4.12
C PHE A 350 6.78 12.21 3.50
N LYS A 351 7.59 12.34 2.44
CA LYS A 351 8.39 11.22 1.92
C LYS A 351 9.43 10.69 2.91
N TYR A 352 9.78 11.49 3.93
CA TYR A 352 10.62 11.05 5.04
C TYR A 352 9.86 10.37 6.20
N TYR A 353 8.56 10.17 6.05
CA TYR A 353 7.81 9.23 6.86
C TYR A 353 7.68 7.90 6.11
N GLN A 354 8.24 6.83 6.67
CA GLN A 354 8.23 5.51 6.06
C GLN A 354 7.13 4.66 6.65
N ILE A 355 6.19 4.25 5.80
CA ILE A 355 5.17 3.26 6.13
C ILE A 355 5.68 1.90 5.66
N VAL A 356 5.55 0.88 6.51
CA VAL A 356 6.01 -0.46 6.25
C VAL A 356 4.83 -1.42 6.36
N ASP A 357 4.47 -2.04 5.25
CA ASP A 357 3.44 -3.09 5.20
C ASP A 357 4.11 -4.47 5.21
N ARG A 358 3.71 -5.33 6.16
CA ARG A 358 4.08 -6.74 6.12
C ARG A 358 2.98 -7.52 5.42
N ILE A 359 3.40 -8.46 4.57
CA ILE A 359 2.56 -9.21 3.64
C ILE A 359 1.32 -9.81 4.32
N GLY A 360 0.17 -9.52 3.71
CA GLY A 360 -1.07 -10.30 3.79
C GLY A 360 -2.00 -9.91 4.91
N ILE A 361 -3.25 -9.71 4.52
CA ILE A 361 -4.40 -9.63 5.44
C ILE A 361 -4.85 -11.07 5.70
N LYS A 362 -4.97 -11.46 6.97
CA LYS A 362 -5.49 -12.77 7.39
C LYS A 362 -6.90 -12.60 7.95
N ILE A 363 -7.81 -13.49 7.57
CA ILE A 363 -9.17 -13.52 8.09
C ILE A 363 -9.43 -14.89 8.73
N LEU A 364 -9.91 -14.86 9.99
CA LEU A 364 -10.39 -16.03 10.71
C LEU A 364 -11.86 -15.86 11.03
N ARG A 365 -12.70 -16.83 10.60
CA ARG A 365 -14.11 -16.88 10.96
C ARG A 365 -14.29 -17.53 12.33
N ASP A 366 -14.89 -16.82 13.28
CA ASP A 366 -15.17 -17.31 14.63
C ASP A 366 -16.70 -17.29 14.91
N PRO A 367 -17.36 -18.45 14.80
CA PRO A 367 -18.77 -18.60 15.11
C PRO A 367 -19.05 -18.94 16.58
N TYR A 368 -18.00 -19.11 17.41
CA TYR A 368 -18.16 -19.69 18.75
C TYR A 368 -18.18 -18.65 19.86
N THR A 369 -17.36 -17.61 19.76
CA THR A 369 -17.09 -16.66 20.86
C THR A 369 -18.23 -15.68 21.12
N ALA A 370 -19.03 -15.32 20.11
CA ALA A 370 -20.04 -14.26 20.24
C ALA A 370 -21.43 -14.66 19.69
N LYS A 371 -21.98 -15.79 20.12
CA LYS A 371 -23.31 -16.22 19.70
C LYS A 371 -24.38 -15.18 20.02
N PRO A 372 -25.33 -14.86 19.10
CA PRO A 372 -25.63 -15.49 17.82
C PRO A 372 -24.87 -14.90 16.60
N PHE A 373 -23.84 -14.11 16.82
CA PHE A 373 -23.07 -13.45 15.77
C PHE A 373 -21.86 -14.29 15.37
N ILE A 374 -21.45 -14.18 14.11
CA ILE A 374 -20.17 -14.65 13.61
C ILE A 374 -19.22 -13.47 13.62
N ARG A 375 -18.01 -13.65 14.16
CA ARG A 375 -16.93 -12.67 14.10
C ARG A 375 -15.96 -13.03 12.99
N PHE A 376 -15.49 -12.00 12.27
CA PHE A 376 -14.39 -12.12 11.34
C PHE A 376 -13.16 -11.46 11.96
N TYR A 377 -12.30 -12.27 12.57
CA TYR A 377 -11.04 -11.80 13.13
C TYR A 377 -10.06 -11.53 11.99
N THR A 378 -9.87 -10.26 11.67
CA THR A 378 -9.03 -9.83 10.57
C THR A 378 -7.79 -9.15 11.12
N THR A 379 -6.62 -9.60 10.68
CA THR A 379 -5.33 -9.06 11.10
C THR A 379 -4.54 -8.55 9.91
N LYS A 380 -3.90 -7.39 10.10
CA LYS A 380 -2.94 -6.78 9.18
C LYS A 380 -1.72 -6.33 9.98
N ARG A 381 -0.51 -6.47 9.44
CA ARG A 381 0.72 -6.02 10.09
C ARG A 381 1.26 -4.79 9.41
N ILE A 382 1.45 -3.73 10.19
CA ILE A 382 1.87 -2.43 9.70
C ILE A 382 2.83 -1.77 10.67
N GLY A 383 3.81 -1.05 10.13
CA GLY A 383 4.75 -0.22 10.86
C GLY A 383 4.81 1.18 10.27
N GLY A 384 5.36 2.10 11.01
CA GLY A 384 5.60 3.45 10.50
C GLY A 384 6.48 4.23 11.45
N ASP A 385 7.38 5.02 10.87
CA ASP A 385 8.25 5.90 11.63
C ASP A 385 8.81 7.02 10.74
N VAL A 386 9.23 8.11 11.37
CA VAL A 386 9.90 9.23 10.71
C VAL A 386 11.38 8.87 10.49
N ILE A 387 11.87 8.89 9.26
CA ILE A 387 13.29 8.66 8.97
C ILE A 387 14.13 9.88 9.41
N ARG A 388 13.73 11.09 9.00
CA ARG A 388 14.40 12.35 9.35
C ARG A 388 13.41 13.30 10.01
N THR A 389 13.63 13.59 11.27
CA THR A 389 12.78 14.49 12.06
C THR A 389 12.89 15.94 11.62
N GLU A 390 14.06 16.36 11.11
CA GLU A 390 14.28 17.69 10.55
C GLU A 390 13.37 18.04 9.36
N ALA A 391 12.83 17.03 8.67
CA ALA A 391 11.95 17.22 7.52
C ALA A 391 10.54 17.67 7.90
N PHE A 392 10.24 17.79 9.20
CA PHE A 392 8.92 18.14 9.72
C PHE A 392 8.98 19.29 10.71
N LYS A 393 7.96 20.14 10.69
CA LYS A 393 7.69 21.19 11.67
C LYS A 393 6.21 21.17 12.02
N ILE A 394 5.90 21.50 13.26
CA ILE A 394 4.53 21.44 13.78
C ILE A 394 4.14 22.82 14.31
N LEU A 395 2.95 23.29 13.94
CA LEU A 395 2.35 24.50 14.52
C LEU A 395 1.49 24.11 15.73
N LYS A 396 1.83 24.68 16.87
CA LYS A 396 1.11 24.52 18.13
C LYS A 396 0.43 25.83 18.50
N THR A 397 -0.84 25.77 18.89
CA THR A 397 -1.55 26.94 19.42
C THR A 397 -1.01 27.30 20.81
N SER A 398 -1.06 28.58 21.14
CA SER A 398 -0.58 29.06 22.44
C SER A 398 -1.36 28.45 23.61
N THR A 399 -0.70 28.40 24.76
CA THR A 399 -1.34 28.20 26.07
C THR A 399 -1.83 29.52 26.57
N PHE A 400 -3.02 29.98 26.18
CA PHE A 400 -3.57 31.19 26.74
C PHE A 400 -4.30 30.90 28.05
N GLY A 401 -3.86 31.60 29.13
CA GLY A 401 -4.56 31.75 30.39
C GLY A 401 -4.21 30.67 31.42
N ALA A 402 -3.00 30.74 31.96
CA ALA A 402 -2.77 30.45 33.38
C ALA A 402 -2.45 31.75 34.10
#